data_f086f4983b0593738d6021a34ec9dc13
#
_entry.id   f086f4983b0593738d6021a34ec9dc13
#
_cell.length_a   1.000
_cell.length_b   1.000
_cell.length_c   1.000
_cell.angle_alpha   90.00
_cell.angle_beta   90.00
_cell.angle_gamma   90.00
#
_symmetry.space_group_name_H-M   'P 1'
#
loop_
_entity.id
_entity.type
_entity.pdbx_description
1 polymer ?
#
loop_
_entity_poly.entity_id
_entity_poly.type
_entity_poly.pdbx_seq_one_letter_code
_entity_poly.pdbx_strand_id
1 'polypeptide(L)'
;MSARAPDRSRHPPIRPVRDALPDDWIVPVWPAPANVQAFFTTRNAVTADGARTAAFDVGGPPRASDDATARAAIADHRRFLQQLLPSPPVWLDQAHGADVVAVDRAPGSPDDRWRRADGSVTRAPDVVLAIRVADCVPVLFTAADGSAIGAAHAGWRGMAAGVLEHTVDAMQCRPADVVAWIGPCIGAAAYEVGDDVRDAFVGGDDSAAASFVRGQPGKWQADLAALARQRLARAGVATVTTSG
;
A
#
# COMPACT_ATOMS: atom_id res chain seq x y z
N MET A 1 1.33 10.83 44.77
CA MET A 1 0.26 11.24 43.83
C MET A 1 0.46 10.43 42.55
N SER A 2 -0.38 9.39 42.36
CA SER A 2 -0.27 8.49 41.21
C SER A 2 -0.96 9.10 40.02
N ALA A 3 -0.24 9.40 38.96
CA ALA A 3 -0.79 9.90 37.71
C ALA A 3 -1.59 8.76 37.04
N ARG A 4 -2.90 8.94 36.93
CA ARG A 4 -3.82 8.05 36.23
C ARG A 4 -3.49 8.06 34.75
N ALA A 5 -3.17 6.90 34.18
CA ALA A 5 -2.97 6.77 32.74
C ALA A 5 -4.20 7.29 31.97
N PRO A 6 -4.02 7.97 30.82
CA PRO A 6 -5.15 8.47 30.03
C PRO A 6 -6.02 7.29 29.57
N ASP A 7 -7.31 7.42 29.82
CA ASP A 7 -8.34 6.49 29.37
C ASP A 7 -8.40 6.49 27.83
N ARG A 8 -7.91 5.42 27.21
CA ARG A 8 -7.87 5.22 25.73
C ARG A 8 -9.22 4.80 25.14
N SER A 9 -10.31 4.73 25.95
CA SER A 9 -11.61 4.20 25.51
C SER A 9 -12.55 5.25 24.87
N ARG A 10 -12.12 6.50 24.65
CA ARG A 10 -12.99 7.61 24.21
C ARG A 10 -12.67 8.13 22.80
N HIS A 11 -12.28 7.27 21.86
CA HIS A 11 -12.40 7.70 20.47
C HIS A 11 -13.85 7.49 20.02
N PRO A 12 -14.49 8.49 19.37
CA PRO A 12 -15.79 8.28 18.74
C PRO A 12 -15.65 7.11 17.76
N PRO A 13 -16.69 6.27 17.61
CA PRO A 13 -16.63 5.16 16.66
C PRO A 13 -16.27 5.73 15.27
N ILE A 14 -15.18 5.25 14.69
CA ILE A 14 -14.79 5.58 13.33
C ILE A 14 -15.98 5.20 12.47
N ARG A 15 -16.61 6.17 11.78
CA ARG A 15 -17.67 5.86 10.81
C ARG A 15 -17.09 4.86 9.81
N PRO A 16 -17.77 3.75 9.53
CA PRO A 16 -17.30 2.81 8.53
C PRO A 16 -17.12 3.56 7.21
N VAL A 17 -15.87 3.71 6.76
CA VAL A 17 -15.56 4.37 5.47
C VAL A 17 -16.29 3.63 4.35
N ARG A 18 -16.52 2.32 4.52
CA ARG A 18 -17.17 1.42 3.57
C ARG A 18 -18.51 1.95 3.03
N ASP A 19 -19.33 2.59 3.85
CA ASP A 19 -20.68 3.05 3.45
C ASP A 19 -20.63 4.34 2.60
N ALA A 20 -19.47 4.98 2.51
CA ALA A 20 -19.26 6.22 1.74
C ALA A 20 -18.39 6.02 0.49
N LEU A 21 -17.85 4.80 0.29
CA LEU A 21 -16.99 4.52 -0.86
C LEU A 21 -17.80 4.31 -2.14
N PRO A 22 -17.26 4.67 -3.31
CA PRO A 22 -17.78 4.23 -4.59
C PRO A 22 -17.89 2.69 -4.67
N ASP A 23 -18.96 2.17 -5.27
CA ASP A 23 -19.28 0.74 -5.32
C ASP A 23 -18.20 -0.14 -5.96
N ASP A 24 -17.37 0.43 -6.82
CA ASP A 24 -16.30 -0.24 -7.55
C ASP A 24 -14.93 -0.14 -6.87
N TRP A 25 -14.86 0.53 -5.71
CA TRP A 25 -13.63 0.52 -4.90
C TRP A 25 -13.55 -0.75 -4.05
N ILE A 26 -12.35 -1.26 -3.89
CA ILE A 26 -12.13 -2.54 -3.24
C ILE A 26 -11.86 -2.33 -1.75
N VAL A 27 -12.68 -2.92 -0.91
CA VAL A 27 -12.41 -3.02 0.52
C VAL A 27 -11.74 -4.36 0.79
N PRO A 28 -10.54 -4.39 1.36
CA PRO A 28 -9.85 -5.63 1.69
C PRO A 28 -10.71 -6.58 2.53
N VAL A 29 -10.76 -7.84 2.13
CA VAL A 29 -11.31 -8.91 2.96
C VAL A 29 -10.16 -9.58 3.69
N TRP A 30 -9.88 -9.12 4.89
CA TRP A 30 -8.77 -9.58 5.72
C TRP A 30 -9.14 -9.48 7.21
N PRO A 31 -8.49 -10.24 8.11
CA PRO A 31 -8.80 -10.23 9.53
C PRO A 31 -8.17 -9.03 10.27
N ALA A 32 -8.39 -7.82 9.74
CA ALA A 32 -7.94 -6.60 10.40
C ALA A 32 -8.80 -6.29 11.63
N PRO A 33 -8.22 -5.71 12.70
CA PRO A 33 -8.98 -5.20 13.83
C PRO A 33 -9.96 -4.09 13.45
N ALA A 34 -11.05 -3.94 14.20
CA ALA A 34 -12.14 -3.00 13.88
C ALA A 34 -11.71 -1.52 13.86
N ASN A 35 -10.60 -1.17 14.50
CA ASN A 35 -10.02 0.16 14.49
C ASN A 35 -9.11 0.42 13.27
N VAL A 36 -8.93 -0.57 12.38
CA VAL A 36 -8.14 -0.43 11.15
C VAL A 36 -9.07 -0.48 9.95
N GLN A 37 -9.02 0.56 9.12
CA GLN A 37 -9.78 0.63 7.89
C GLN A 37 -8.84 0.76 6.70
N ALA A 38 -9.21 0.13 5.59
CA ALA A 38 -8.45 0.18 4.36
C ALA A 38 -9.37 0.07 3.15
N PHE A 39 -8.95 0.66 2.05
CA PHE A 39 -9.58 0.49 0.75
C PHE A 39 -8.55 0.70 -0.37
N PHE A 40 -8.91 0.23 -1.55
CA PHE A 40 -8.14 0.41 -2.77
C PHE A 40 -9.03 1.11 -3.81
N THR A 41 -8.57 2.23 -4.33
CA THR A 41 -9.28 2.98 -5.38
C THR A 41 -9.11 2.31 -6.72
N THR A 42 -10.14 2.30 -7.55
CA THR A 42 -10.04 1.85 -8.93
C THR A 42 -9.83 3.05 -9.88
N ARG A 43 -9.67 2.77 -11.17
CA ARG A 43 -9.58 3.82 -12.21
C ARG A 43 -10.88 4.60 -12.39
N ASN A 44 -11.99 4.02 -11.94
CA ASN A 44 -13.29 4.65 -12.00
C ASN A 44 -13.52 5.42 -10.71
N ALA A 45 -13.84 6.68 -10.79
CA ALA A 45 -14.29 7.46 -9.64
C ALA A 45 -15.62 8.10 -9.92
N VAL A 46 -16.37 8.31 -8.87
CA VAL A 46 -17.52 9.20 -8.89
C VAL A 46 -17.02 10.53 -8.35
N THR A 47 -17.15 11.58 -9.12
CA THR A 47 -16.85 12.95 -8.69
C THR A 47 -17.92 13.43 -7.71
N ALA A 48 -17.62 14.50 -6.95
CA ALA A 48 -18.52 15.05 -5.93
C ALA A 48 -19.92 15.43 -6.45
N ASP A 49 -20.07 15.63 -7.76
CA ASP A 49 -21.35 15.88 -8.45
C ASP A 49 -22.03 14.60 -8.96
N GLY A 50 -21.49 13.42 -8.66
CA GLY A 50 -22.03 12.13 -9.08
C GLY A 50 -21.65 11.69 -10.49
N ALA A 51 -20.82 12.44 -11.22
CA ALA A 51 -20.33 12.04 -12.52
C ALA A 51 -19.27 10.93 -12.38
N ARG A 52 -19.35 9.90 -13.25
CA ARG A 52 -18.31 8.86 -13.34
C ARG A 52 -17.15 9.37 -14.20
N THR A 53 -15.95 9.34 -13.66
CA THR A 53 -14.73 9.61 -14.43
C THR A 53 -13.99 8.29 -14.67
N ALA A 54 -13.61 8.06 -15.93
CA ALA A 54 -12.84 6.87 -16.33
C ALA A 54 -11.33 6.94 -15.99
N ALA A 55 -10.90 7.94 -15.21
CA ALA A 55 -9.49 8.21 -14.99
C ALA A 55 -9.21 8.79 -13.61
N PHE A 56 -9.66 8.11 -12.54
CA PHE A 56 -9.27 8.50 -11.20
C PHE A 56 -7.77 8.30 -11.03
N ASP A 57 -7.05 9.39 -10.92
CA ASP A 57 -5.61 9.42 -10.74
C ASP A 57 -5.26 10.43 -9.65
N VAL A 58 -4.53 9.99 -8.67
CA VAL A 58 -4.02 10.83 -7.57
C VAL A 58 -2.61 11.39 -7.87
N GLY A 59 -2.05 11.06 -9.02
CA GLY A 59 -0.76 11.56 -9.49
C GLY A 59 0.44 11.22 -8.61
N GLY A 60 1.58 11.75 -8.99
CA GLY A 60 2.84 11.70 -8.25
C GLY A 60 3.18 13.00 -7.52
N PRO A 61 4.43 13.14 -7.03
CA PRO A 61 4.98 14.41 -6.59
C PRO A 61 4.83 15.44 -7.71
N PRO A 62 4.38 16.69 -7.42
CA PRO A 62 4.23 17.71 -8.44
C PRO A 62 5.57 17.98 -9.15
N ARG A 63 5.54 18.03 -10.48
CA ARG A 63 6.70 18.35 -11.32
C ARG A 63 6.42 19.62 -12.13
N ALA A 64 7.47 20.39 -12.40
CA ALA A 64 7.34 21.63 -13.19
C ALA A 64 6.86 21.37 -14.63
N SER A 65 7.14 20.18 -15.17
CA SER A 65 6.73 19.75 -16.50
C SER A 65 5.29 19.26 -16.61
N ASP A 66 4.56 19.12 -15.48
CA ASP A 66 3.20 18.60 -15.51
C ASP A 66 2.25 19.57 -16.20
N ASP A 67 1.36 19.04 -17.03
CA ASP A 67 0.29 19.80 -17.68
C ASP A 67 -0.67 20.42 -16.64
N ALA A 68 -1.08 21.65 -16.84
CA ALA A 68 -1.94 22.38 -15.90
C ALA A 68 -3.32 21.73 -15.74
N THR A 69 -3.88 21.18 -16.82
CA THR A 69 -5.18 20.49 -16.79
C THR A 69 -5.10 19.20 -16.02
N ALA A 70 -4.04 18.40 -16.27
CA ALA A 70 -3.79 17.17 -15.54
C ALA A 70 -3.57 17.44 -14.04
N ARG A 71 -2.82 18.51 -13.70
CA ARG A 71 -2.64 18.91 -12.28
C ARG A 71 -3.96 19.29 -11.61
N ALA A 72 -4.85 20.01 -12.31
CA ALA A 72 -6.15 20.38 -11.78
C ALA A 72 -7.01 19.14 -11.51
N ALA A 73 -7.08 18.19 -12.45
CA ALA A 73 -7.80 16.94 -12.28
C ALA A 73 -7.27 16.10 -11.10
N ILE A 74 -5.95 15.98 -10.97
CA ILE A 74 -5.31 15.30 -9.84
C ILE A 74 -5.67 15.99 -8.52
N ALA A 75 -5.66 17.32 -8.48
CA ALA A 75 -6.03 18.07 -7.27
C ALA A 75 -7.50 17.83 -6.88
N ASP A 76 -8.40 17.72 -7.86
CA ASP A 76 -9.81 17.42 -7.64
C ASP A 76 -9.99 16.00 -7.08
N HIS A 77 -9.32 15.01 -7.66
CA HIS A 77 -9.35 13.64 -7.17
C HIS A 77 -8.80 13.52 -5.74
N ARG A 78 -7.73 14.23 -5.42
CA ARG A 78 -7.18 14.27 -4.06
C ARG A 78 -8.14 14.93 -3.08
N ARG A 79 -8.82 16.01 -3.48
CA ARG A 79 -9.84 16.66 -2.64
C ARG A 79 -11.03 15.73 -2.37
N PHE A 80 -11.48 15.01 -3.40
CA PHE A 80 -12.53 14.00 -3.23
C PHE A 80 -12.09 12.91 -2.24
N LEU A 81 -10.90 12.33 -2.44
CA LEU A 81 -10.33 11.33 -1.54
C LEU A 81 -10.24 11.84 -0.11
N GLN A 82 -9.82 13.11 0.07
CA GLN A 82 -9.69 13.74 1.40
C GLN A 82 -11.01 13.81 2.16
N GLN A 83 -12.15 13.94 1.48
CA GLN A 83 -13.48 13.98 2.14
C GLN A 83 -13.87 12.63 2.75
N LEU A 84 -13.25 11.54 2.29
CA LEU A 84 -13.50 10.18 2.77
C LEU A 84 -12.55 9.75 3.90
N LEU A 85 -11.53 10.55 4.19
CA LEU A 85 -10.43 10.20 5.09
C LEU A 85 -10.45 11.05 6.36
N PRO A 86 -10.02 10.51 7.51
CA PRO A 86 -9.95 11.25 8.78
C PRO A 86 -8.89 12.34 8.78
N SER A 87 -7.87 12.21 7.93
CA SER A 87 -6.74 13.16 7.80
C SER A 87 -6.17 13.13 6.39
N PRO A 88 -5.35 14.12 6.00
CA PRO A 88 -4.60 14.06 4.74
C PRO A 88 -3.73 12.80 4.66
N PRO A 89 -3.72 12.09 3.51
CA PRO A 89 -2.86 10.93 3.35
C PRO A 89 -1.37 11.30 3.38
N VAL A 90 -0.57 10.40 3.93
CA VAL A 90 0.88 10.45 3.81
C VAL A 90 1.26 9.97 2.42
N TRP A 91 1.66 10.87 1.55
CA TRP A 91 2.13 10.56 0.20
C TRP A 91 3.62 10.27 0.19
N LEU A 92 4.04 9.28 -0.60
CA LEU A 92 5.45 8.93 -0.80
C LEU A 92 5.91 9.28 -2.22
N ASP A 93 7.12 9.80 -2.35
CA ASP A 93 7.88 9.83 -3.60
C ASP A 93 8.50 8.46 -3.83
N GLN A 94 7.69 7.55 -4.40
CA GLN A 94 8.03 6.15 -4.62
C GLN A 94 9.12 6.02 -5.68
N ALA A 95 10.20 5.37 -5.33
CA ALA A 95 11.42 5.25 -6.15
C ALA A 95 11.70 3.81 -6.61
N HIS A 96 10.78 2.88 -6.35
CA HIS A 96 10.96 1.43 -6.53
C HIS A 96 12.14 0.88 -5.71
N GLY A 97 12.40 1.50 -4.56
CA GLY A 97 13.42 1.11 -3.58
C GLY A 97 12.85 0.30 -2.43
N ALA A 98 13.63 0.19 -1.36
CA ALA A 98 13.25 -0.55 -0.15
C ALA A 98 13.23 0.33 1.10
N ASP A 99 13.31 1.65 0.95
CA ASP A 99 13.24 2.59 2.07
C ASP A 99 11.83 2.63 2.65
N VAL A 100 11.74 2.65 3.98
CA VAL A 100 10.50 2.72 4.75
C VAL A 100 10.58 3.88 5.73
N VAL A 101 9.52 4.67 5.80
CA VAL A 101 9.44 5.81 6.73
C VAL A 101 8.42 5.55 7.83
N ALA A 102 8.82 5.84 9.07
CA ALA A 102 7.87 5.90 10.18
C ALA A 102 7.21 7.30 10.22
N VAL A 103 5.91 7.30 10.46
CA VAL A 103 5.10 8.52 10.52
C VAL A 103 4.42 8.59 11.87
N ASP A 104 4.69 9.62 12.64
CA ASP A 104 4.21 9.82 14.01
C ASP A 104 2.99 10.75 14.11
N ARG A 105 2.62 11.43 13.03
CA ARG A 105 1.47 12.32 12.94
C ARG A 105 0.99 12.46 11.50
N ALA A 106 -0.29 12.79 11.34
CA ALA A 106 -0.85 13.16 10.05
C ALA A 106 -0.16 14.41 9.47
N PRO A 107 -0.06 14.54 8.14
CA PRO A 107 0.36 15.77 7.48
C PRO A 107 -0.52 16.95 7.92
N GLY A 108 0.07 18.13 8.08
CA GLY A 108 -0.68 19.36 8.40
C GLY A 108 -1.36 19.97 7.17
N SER A 109 -0.92 19.58 5.97
CA SER A 109 -1.45 20.00 4.68
C SER A 109 -1.32 18.86 3.66
N PRO A 110 -2.23 18.78 2.65
CA PRO A 110 -2.07 17.86 1.53
C PRO A 110 -0.77 18.05 0.74
N ASP A 111 -0.14 19.22 0.85
CA ASP A 111 1.11 19.59 0.19
C ASP A 111 2.35 19.39 1.06
N ASP A 112 2.21 18.77 2.23
CA ASP A 112 3.36 18.41 3.05
C ASP A 112 4.35 17.56 2.22
N ARG A 113 5.64 17.81 2.46
CA ARG A 113 6.72 17.25 1.63
C ARG A 113 6.62 15.75 1.48
N TRP A 114 6.57 15.31 0.25
CA TRP A 114 6.66 13.92 -0.13
C TRP A 114 7.99 13.34 0.35
N ARG A 115 7.91 12.25 1.10
CA ARG A 115 9.11 11.55 1.57
C ARG A 115 9.50 10.52 0.53
N ARG A 116 10.78 10.48 0.16
CA ARG A 116 11.28 9.45 -0.75
C ARG A 116 11.35 8.13 -0.01
N ALA A 117 10.45 7.24 -0.33
CA ALA A 117 10.34 5.89 0.22
C ALA A 117 9.31 5.08 -0.57
N ASP A 118 9.34 3.76 -0.42
CA ASP A 118 8.38 2.84 -1.02
C ASP A 118 7.54 2.12 0.04
N GLY A 119 7.85 2.30 1.32
CA GLY A 119 7.06 1.84 2.44
C GLY A 119 6.84 2.94 3.49
N SER A 120 5.75 2.83 4.24
CA SER A 120 5.46 3.68 5.39
C SER A 120 4.76 2.90 6.48
N VAL A 121 5.01 3.27 7.74
CA VAL A 121 4.37 2.68 8.92
C VAL A 121 3.95 3.76 9.89
N THR A 122 2.93 3.49 10.69
CA THR A 122 2.52 4.36 11.79
C THR A 122 1.95 3.59 12.96
N ARG A 123 2.11 4.15 14.15
CA ARG A 123 1.45 3.73 15.40
C ARG A 123 0.55 4.84 15.95
N ALA A 124 0.50 5.98 15.26
CA ALA A 124 -0.34 7.10 15.65
C ALA A 124 -1.77 6.91 15.12
N PRO A 125 -2.79 7.23 15.92
CA PRO A 125 -4.17 7.20 15.46
C PRO A 125 -4.42 8.29 14.40
N ASP A 126 -5.43 8.07 13.58
CA ASP A 126 -5.92 9.01 12.57
C ASP A 126 -4.88 9.38 11.49
N VAL A 127 -3.79 8.61 11.36
CA VAL A 127 -2.82 8.74 10.27
C VAL A 127 -3.21 7.82 9.12
N VAL A 128 -3.34 8.40 7.93
CA VAL A 128 -3.65 7.67 6.70
C VAL A 128 -2.38 7.44 5.89
N LEU A 129 -2.02 6.18 5.68
CA LEU A 129 -0.93 5.79 4.80
C LEU A 129 -1.47 5.54 3.39
N ALA A 130 -0.77 6.01 2.36
CA ALA A 130 -1.20 5.85 0.97
C ALA A 130 -0.06 5.33 0.09
N ILE A 131 -0.37 4.31 -0.72
CA ILE A 131 0.51 3.76 -1.75
C ILE A 131 -0.16 3.95 -3.12
N ARG A 132 0.61 4.40 -4.09
CA ARG A 132 0.16 4.57 -5.48
C ARG A 132 0.68 3.41 -6.31
N VAL A 133 -0.20 2.77 -7.05
CA VAL A 133 0.16 1.66 -7.94
C VAL A 133 -0.60 1.78 -9.26
N ALA A 134 -0.01 1.20 -10.31
CA ALA A 134 -0.69 0.83 -11.55
C ALA A 134 -0.59 -0.69 -11.71
N ASP A 135 0.63 -1.20 -11.86
CA ASP A 135 0.92 -2.62 -12.09
C ASP A 135 1.69 -3.28 -10.93
N CYS A 136 2.43 -2.49 -10.13
CA CYS A 136 3.19 -2.99 -8.99
C CYS A 136 2.27 -3.50 -7.88
N VAL A 137 2.81 -4.34 -7.00
CA VAL A 137 2.06 -4.92 -5.88
C VAL A 137 1.90 -3.93 -4.74
N PRO A 138 0.67 -3.51 -4.37
CA PRO A 138 0.43 -2.83 -3.11
C PRO A 138 0.28 -3.87 -2.00
N VAL A 139 0.93 -3.64 -0.87
CA VAL A 139 0.73 -4.46 0.33
C VAL A 139 0.35 -3.57 1.50
N LEU A 140 -0.77 -3.90 2.15
CA LEU A 140 -1.22 -3.26 3.37
C LEU A 140 -0.95 -4.19 4.56
N PHE A 141 -0.58 -3.60 5.68
CA PHE A 141 -0.24 -4.32 6.90
C PHE A 141 -0.98 -3.75 8.10
N THR A 142 -1.31 -4.61 9.04
CA THR A 142 -1.75 -4.21 10.38
C THR A 142 -1.18 -5.15 11.42
N ALA A 143 -0.88 -4.63 12.60
CA ALA A 143 -0.70 -5.47 13.77
C ALA A 143 -2.05 -6.12 14.14
N ALA A 144 -2.05 -7.36 14.61
CA ALA A 144 -3.27 -8.09 14.97
C ALA A 144 -4.09 -7.42 16.09
N ASP A 145 -3.44 -6.60 16.92
CA ASP A 145 -4.08 -5.79 17.96
C ASP A 145 -4.46 -4.37 17.50
N GLY A 146 -4.19 -4.01 16.24
CA GLY A 146 -4.44 -2.69 15.66
C GLY A 146 -3.53 -1.57 16.17
N SER A 147 -2.43 -1.89 16.85
CA SER A 147 -1.49 -0.90 17.41
C SER A 147 -0.57 -0.26 16.39
N ALA A 148 -0.47 -0.83 15.20
CA ALA A 148 0.36 -0.34 14.10
C ALA A 148 -0.26 -0.69 12.75
N ILE A 149 -0.05 0.16 11.75
CA ILE A 149 -0.36 -0.12 10.36
C ILE A 149 0.85 0.17 9.48
N GLY A 150 0.89 -0.47 8.31
CA GLY A 150 1.92 -0.26 7.30
C GLY A 150 1.33 -0.32 5.88
N ALA A 151 2.05 0.28 4.94
CA ALA A 151 1.74 0.20 3.53
C ALA A 151 3.03 0.18 2.71
N ALA A 152 3.14 -0.73 1.74
CA ALA A 152 4.31 -0.87 0.88
C ALA A 152 3.95 -0.92 -0.59
N HIS A 153 4.73 -0.19 -1.40
CA HIS A 153 4.76 -0.29 -2.85
C HIS A 153 5.85 -1.30 -3.24
N ALA A 154 5.43 -2.51 -3.60
CA ALA A 154 6.34 -3.60 -3.92
C ALA A 154 6.42 -3.83 -5.45
N GLY A 155 7.03 -2.90 -6.18
CA GLY A 155 7.54 -3.17 -7.52
C GLY A 155 8.66 -4.20 -7.45
N TRP A 156 8.98 -4.92 -8.53
CA TRP A 156 9.94 -6.02 -8.49
C TRP A 156 11.31 -5.62 -7.90
N ARG A 157 11.81 -4.41 -8.19
CA ARG A 157 13.09 -3.93 -7.65
C ARG A 157 13.03 -3.74 -6.14
N GLY A 158 12.01 -3.03 -5.66
CA GLY A 158 11.79 -2.80 -4.23
C GLY A 158 11.53 -4.11 -3.48
N MET A 159 10.76 -5.02 -4.08
CA MET A 159 10.50 -6.33 -3.52
C MET A 159 11.79 -7.17 -3.42
N ALA A 160 12.59 -7.23 -4.49
CA ALA A 160 13.87 -7.94 -4.46
C ALA A 160 14.85 -7.33 -3.44
N ALA A 161 14.81 -5.99 -3.26
CA ALA A 161 15.63 -5.26 -2.28
C ALA A 161 15.10 -5.33 -0.84
N GLY A 162 13.92 -5.93 -0.58
CA GLY A 162 13.43 -6.20 0.77
C GLY A 162 12.42 -5.18 1.32
N VAL A 163 11.70 -4.43 0.49
CA VAL A 163 10.73 -3.43 0.97
C VAL A 163 9.64 -4.03 1.87
N LEU A 164 9.24 -5.27 1.64
CA LEU A 164 8.22 -5.94 2.45
C LEU A 164 8.76 -6.28 3.83
N GLU A 165 9.95 -6.85 3.90
CA GLU A 165 10.64 -7.19 5.14
C GLU A 165 10.94 -5.93 5.95
N HIS A 166 11.48 -4.89 5.32
CA HIS A 166 11.75 -3.60 5.97
C HIS A 166 10.46 -2.95 6.51
N THR A 167 9.32 -3.12 5.81
CA THR A 167 8.04 -2.61 6.31
C THR A 167 7.59 -3.37 7.55
N VAL A 168 7.69 -4.71 7.55
CA VAL A 168 7.37 -5.55 8.72
C VAL A 168 8.26 -5.18 9.91
N ASP A 169 9.56 -5.04 9.70
CA ASP A 169 10.52 -4.66 10.74
C ASP A 169 10.22 -3.26 11.32
N ALA A 170 9.89 -2.30 10.44
CA ALA A 170 9.57 -0.93 10.84
C ALA A 170 8.27 -0.83 11.66
N MET A 171 7.36 -1.80 11.56
CA MET A 171 6.16 -1.87 12.40
C MET A 171 6.48 -2.16 13.87
N GLN A 172 7.68 -2.69 14.18
CA GLN A 172 8.12 -3.01 15.53
C GLN A 172 7.14 -3.94 16.28
N CYS A 173 6.54 -4.88 15.55
CA CYS A 173 5.69 -5.96 16.05
C CYS A 173 6.38 -7.29 15.79
N ARG A 174 5.96 -8.36 16.50
CA ARG A 174 6.40 -9.70 16.10
C ARG A 174 5.84 -10.00 14.72
N PRO A 175 6.62 -10.50 13.75
CA PRO A 175 6.12 -10.78 12.40
C PRO A 175 4.90 -11.70 12.38
N ALA A 176 4.82 -12.67 13.32
CA ALA A 176 3.67 -13.56 13.46
C ALA A 176 2.37 -12.85 13.90
N ASP A 177 2.46 -11.66 14.48
CA ASP A 177 1.32 -10.82 14.86
C ASP A 177 0.96 -9.80 13.76
N VAL A 178 1.65 -9.82 12.63
CA VAL A 178 1.33 -8.97 11.48
C VAL A 178 0.36 -9.69 10.55
N VAL A 179 -0.67 -8.98 10.15
CA VAL A 179 -1.62 -9.37 9.10
C VAL A 179 -1.32 -8.55 7.86
N ALA A 180 -1.19 -9.19 6.71
CA ALA A 180 -0.95 -8.53 5.42
C ALA A 180 -2.06 -8.80 4.42
N TRP A 181 -2.36 -7.79 3.59
CA TRP A 181 -3.23 -7.91 2.42
C TRP A 181 -2.47 -7.47 1.18
N ILE A 182 -2.39 -8.37 0.20
CA ILE A 182 -1.81 -8.11 -1.12
C ILE A 182 -2.95 -7.65 -2.03
N GLY A 183 -2.88 -6.40 -2.47
CA GLY A 183 -3.89 -5.80 -3.34
C GLY A 183 -3.71 -6.13 -4.81
N PRO A 184 -4.61 -5.62 -5.68
CA PRO A 184 -4.55 -5.83 -7.12
C PRO A 184 -3.23 -5.35 -7.72
N CYS A 185 -2.67 -6.17 -8.62
CA CYS A 185 -1.46 -5.87 -9.37
C CYS A 185 -1.52 -6.52 -10.74
N ILE A 186 -0.49 -6.35 -11.56
CA ILE A 186 -0.37 -7.04 -12.84
C ILE A 186 -0.36 -8.55 -12.62
N GLY A 187 -1.20 -9.27 -13.36
CA GLY A 187 -1.27 -10.73 -13.29
C GLY A 187 -0.11 -11.42 -14.02
N ALA A 188 0.23 -12.62 -13.58
CA ALA A 188 1.36 -13.39 -14.12
C ALA A 188 1.30 -13.56 -15.64
N ALA A 189 0.11 -13.78 -16.21
CA ALA A 189 -0.04 -13.95 -17.67
C ALA A 189 0.28 -12.68 -18.48
N ALA A 190 0.28 -11.51 -17.86
CA ALA A 190 0.52 -10.22 -18.49
C ALA A 190 1.92 -9.64 -18.18
N TYR A 191 2.66 -10.25 -17.25
CA TYR A 191 3.94 -9.70 -16.81
C TYR A 191 5.13 -10.53 -17.30
N GLU A 192 5.56 -10.21 -18.52
CA GLU A 192 6.76 -10.78 -19.11
C GLU A 192 8.01 -10.01 -18.64
N VAL A 193 9.02 -10.77 -18.16
CA VAL A 193 10.29 -10.25 -17.63
C VAL A 193 11.49 -10.95 -18.25
N GLY A 194 12.69 -10.40 -18.08
CA GLY A 194 13.96 -11.00 -18.47
C GLY A 194 14.55 -11.92 -17.39
N ASP A 195 15.68 -12.54 -17.73
CA ASP A 195 16.47 -13.34 -16.77
C ASP A 195 16.94 -12.48 -15.59
N ASP A 196 17.24 -11.20 -15.79
CA ASP A 196 17.66 -10.26 -14.77
C ASP A 196 16.66 -10.14 -13.62
N VAL A 197 15.37 -10.09 -13.92
CA VAL A 197 14.32 -10.03 -12.88
C VAL A 197 14.21 -11.37 -12.16
N ARG A 198 14.23 -12.48 -12.89
CA ARG A 198 14.18 -13.82 -12.30
C ARG A 198 15.36 -14.06 -11.36
N ASP A 199 16.57 -13.74 -11.82
CA ASP A 199 17.82 -13.97 -11.06
C ASP A 199 17.88 -13.11 -9.80
N ALA A 200 17.29 -11.91 -9.80
CA ALA A 200 17.17 -11.05 -8.61
C ALA A 200 16.38 -11.72 -7.46
N PHE A 201 15.47 -12.62 -7.76
CA PHE A 201 14.71 -13.36 -6.75
C PHE A 201 15.31 -14.74 -6.47
N VAL A 202 15.61 -15.51 -7.51
CA VAL A 202 16.08 -16.90 -7.38
C VAL A 202 17.50 -16.96 -6.82
N GLY A 203 18.35 -15.95 -7.09
CA GLY A 203 19.73 -15.91 -6.55
C GLY A 203 19.81 -15.86 -5.03
N GLY A 204 18.75 -15.42 -4.35
CA GLY A 204 18.63 -15.39 -2.88
C GLY A 204 17.67 -16.43 -2.30
N ASP A 205 16.88 -17.09 -3.16
CA ASP A 205 15.85 -18.04 -2.76
C ASP A 205 15.42 -18.94 -3.94
N ASP A 206 15.95 -20.15 -3.99
CA ASP A 206 15.60 -21.12 -5.04
C ASP A 206 14.09 -21.39 -5.13
N SER A 207 13.34 -21.29 -4.03
CA SER A 207 11.89 -21.48 -4.02
C SER A 207 11.13 -20.43 -4.83
N ALA A 208 11.72 -19.25 -5.05
CA ALA A 208 11.14 -18.20 -5.89
C ALA A 208 11.00 -18.63 -7.35
N ALA A 209 11.76 -19.64 -7.80
CA ALA A 209 11.67 -20.17 -9.17
C ALA A 209 10.24 -20.63 -9.53
N ALA A 210 9.45 -21.09 -8.57
CA ALA A 210 8.06 -21.51 -8.77
C ALA A 210 7.13 -20.38 -9.23
N SER A 211 7.53 -19.11 -8.99
CA SER A 211 6.76 -17.92 -9.41
C SER A 211 7.10 -17.45 -10.83
N PHE A 212 7.91 -18.20 -11.56
CA PHE A 212 8.31 -17.88 -12.93
C PHE A 212 7.98 -19.04 -13.89
N VAL A 213 7.17 -18.76 -14.90
CA VAL A 213 6.87 -19.71 -15.99
C VAL A 213 7.69 -19.32 -17.21
N ARG A 214 8.43 -20.28 -17.78
CA ARG A 214 9.30 -20.04 -18.93
C ARG A 214 8.48 -19.68 -20.17
N GLY A 215 8.81 -18.56 -20.79
CA GLY A 215 8.30 -18.09 -22.07
C GLY A 215 9.28 -18.32 -23.23
N GLN A 216 9.45 -17.32 -24.06
CA GLN A 216 10.49 -17.30 -25.10
C GLN A 216 11.89 -17.40 -24.49
N PRO A 217 12.95 -17.75 -25.24
CA PRO A 217 14.32 -17.76 -24.73
C PRO A 217 14.68 -16.44 -24.03
N GLY A 218 15.13 -16.51 -22.77
CA GLY A 218 15.46 -15.35 -21.93
C GLY A 218 14.26 -14.57 -21.42
N LYS A 219 13.02 -15.10 -21.55
CA LYS A 219 11.78 -14.50 -21.09
C LYS A 219 11.00 -15.40 -20.15
N TRP A 220 10.34 -14.78 -19.19
CA TRP A 220 9.58 -15.45 -18.15
C TRP A 220 8.28 -14.69 -17.87
N GLN A 221 7.19 -15.41 -17.59
CA GLN A 221 6.00 -14.85 -17.00
C GLN A 221 6.18 -14.91 -15.49
N ALA A 222 6.13 -13.73 -14.82
CA ALA A 222 6.40 -13.62 -13.39
C ALA A 222 5.12 -13.35 -12.59
N ASP A 223 4.92 -14.11 -11.52
CA ASP A 223 3.83 -13.89 -10.55
C ASP A 223 4.33 -13.05 -9.37
N LEU A 224 4.13 -11.73 -9.46
CA LEU A 224 4.55 -10.80 -8.42
C LEU A 224 3.79 -11.01 -7.11
N ALA A 225 2.51 -11.39 -7.16
CA ALA A 225 1.72 -11.64 -5.96
C ALA A 225 2.21 -12.90 -5.22
N ALA A 226 2.58 -13.96 -5.97
CA ALA A 226 3.19 -15.16 -5.39
C ALA A 226 4.56 -14.85 -4.76
N LEU A 227 5.40 -14.05 -5.43
CA LEU A 227 6.68 -13.60 -4.89
C LEU A 227 6.50 -12.79 -3.60
N ALA A 228 5.55 -11.86 -3.58
CA ALA A 228 5.24 -11.08 -2.38
C ALA A 228 4.80 -11.98 -1.22
N ARG A 229 3.93 -12.98 -1.49
CA ARG A 229 3.49 -13.95 -0.49
C ARG A 229 4.66 -14.77 0.07
N GLN A 230 5.56 -15.24 -0.78
CA GLN A 230 6.75 -16.00 -0.36
C GLN A 230 7.65 -15.16 0.54
N ARG A 231 7.92 -13.91 0.17
CA ARG A 231 8.75 -12.99 0.95
C ARG A 231 8.14 -12.69 2.32
N LEU A 232 6.84 -12.43 2.37
CA LEU A 232 6.11 -12.22 3.64
C LEU A 232 6.16 -13.45 4.54
N ALA A 233 5.97 -14.64 3.97
CA ALA A 233 6.08 -15.91 4.72
C ALA A 233 7.48 -16.09 5.31
N ARG A 234 8.54 -15.80 4.55
CA ARG A 234 9.94 -15.83 5.03
C ARG A 234 10.23 -14.79 6.10
N ALA A 235 9.60 -13.61 6.02
CA ALA A 235 9.65 -12.60 7.06
C ALA A 235 8.88 -13.00 8.35
N GLY A 236 8.20 -14.15 8.34
CA GLY A 236 7.46 -14.66 9.49
C GLY A 236 6.02 -14.16 9.61
N VAL A 237 5.48 -13.50 8.57
CA VAL A 237 4.07 -13.08 8.53
C VAL A 237 3.20 -14.30 8.26
N ALA A 238 2.44 -14.72 9.26
CA ALA A 238 1.62 -15.93 9.18
C ALA A 238 0.28 -15.73 8.45
N THR A 239 -0.27 -14.52 8.49
CA THR A 239 -1.59 -14.21 7.93
C THR A 239 -1.44 -13.28 6.72
N VAL A 240 -1.57 -13.85 5.53
CA VAL A 240 -1.52 -13.11 4.25
C VAL A 240 -2.77 -13.42 3.43
N THR A 241 -3.53 -12.39 3.11
CA THR A 241 -4.70 -12.46 2.22
C THR A 241 -4.43 -11.72 0.91
N THR A 242 -5.22 -12.00 -0.11
CA THR A 242 -5.11 -11.36 -1.43
C THR A 242 -6.45 -10.86 -1.90
N SER A 243 -6.43 -9.90 -2.82
CA SER A 243 -7.61 -9.41 -3.54
C SER A 243 -8.04 -10.41 -4.61
N GLY A 244 -8.24 -11.62 -4.40
CA GLY A 244 -8.77 -12.57 -5.39
C GLY A 244 -7.92 -12.71 -6.68
#